data_ca4157f0cb97584bbf9ce0d654deecf7
#
_entry.id   ca4157f0cb97584bbf9ce0d654deecf7
#
_cell.length_a   1.000
_cell.length_b   1.000
_cell.length_c   1.000
_cell.angle_alpha   90.00
_cell.angle_beta   90.00
_cell.angle_gamma   90.00
#
_symmetry.space_group_name_H-M   'P 1'
#
loop_
_entity.id
_entity.type
_entity.pdbx_description
1 polymer ?
#
loop_
_entity_poly.entity_id
_entity_poly.type
_entity_poly.pdbx_seq_one_letter_code
_entity_poly.pdbx_strand_id
1 'polypeptide(L)'
;MVNPVPGSTSSNGETEYSAKIGLMYASDYGFAAAPSAWTTQLSFYNDAAIRSANWMYLGSYEWTISRRADYAYLVFIVDNTGDLVDNRAGDAYGVRPVFYLSSSVNYASGSGSATDPISIN
;
A
#
# COMPACT_ATOMS: atom_id res chain seq x y z
N MET A 1 -5.94 2.18 -14.12
CA MET A 1 -6.28 1.30 -12.97
C MET A 1 -7.74 1.58 -12.65
N VAL A 2 -8.61 0.62 -12.91
CA VAL A 2 -10.05 0.75 -12.63
C VAL A 2 -10.26 0.32 -11.18
N ASN A 3 -10.80 1.21 -10.36
CA ASN A 3 -11.20 0.87 -9.00
C ASN A 3 -12.72 0.79 -8.95
N PRO A 4 -13.33 -0.37 -9.26
CA PRO A 4 -14.78 -0.50 -9.22
C PRO A 4 -15.26 -0.34 -7.78
N VAL A 5 -16.28 0.48 -7.59
CA VAL A 5 -16.99 0.62 -6.32
C VAL A 5 -18.22 -0.29 -6.37
N PRO A 6 -18.18 -1.49 -5.79
CA PRO A 6 -19.39 -2.29 -5.70
C PRO A 6 -20.42 -1.58 -4.84
N GLY A 7 -21.59 -1.32 -5.40
CA GLY A 7 -22.76 -0.81 -4.65
C GLY A 7 -22.88 0.70 -4.51
N SER A 8 -22.06 1.52 -5.15
CA SER A 8 -22.30 2.95 -5.19
C SER A 8 -23.41 3.28 -6.19
N THR A 9 -24.56 3.68 -5.70
CA THR A 9 -25.65 4.30 -6.49
C THR A 9 -25.41 5.80 -6.69
N SER A 10 -24.28 6.33 -6.24
CA SER A 10 -23.85 7.69 -6.44
C SER A 10 -23.33 7.86 -7.87
N SER A 11 -23.65 9.00 -8.48
CA SER A 11 -23.20 9.42 -9.82
C SER A 11 -21.67 9.52 -9.98
N ASN A 12 -20.91 9.25 -8.94
CA ASN A 12 -19.45 9.08 -8.95
C ASN A 12 -19.12 7.62 -9.28
N GLY A 13 -19.57 7.15 -10.43
CA GLY A 13 -19.21 5.86 -10.99
C GLY A 13 -17.69 5.63 -11.02
N GLU A 14 -17.26 4.60 -11.67
CA GLU A 14 -15.87 4.25 -11.85
C GLU A 14 -15.03 5.49 -12.18
N THR A 15 -14.11 5.83 -11.28
CA THR A 15 -13.10 6.84 -11.58
C THR A 15 -11.88 6.12 -12.11
N GLU A 16 -11.68 6.19 -13.40
CA GLU A 16 -10.43 5.76 -14.03
C GLU A 16 -9.47 6.93 -14.06
N TYR A 17 -8.30 6.72 -13.50
CA TYR A 17 -7.20 7.68 -13.58
C TYR A 17 -5.95 6.96 -14.08
N SER A 18 -5.39 7.41 -15.19
CA SER A 18 -4.15 6.89 -15.72
C SER A 18 -2.98 7.72 -15.20
N ALA A 19 -2.13 7.11 -14.41
CA ALA A 19 -0.93 7.75 -13.85
C ALA A 19 0.26 6.80 -13.91
N LYS A 20 1.47 7.38 -14.03
CA LYS A 20 2.73 6.61 -13.96
C LYS A 20 3.14 6.29 -12.53
N ILE A 21 2.66 7.04 -11.57
CA ILE A 21 2.96 6.91 -10.15
C ILE A 21 1.64 6.83 -9.40
N GLY A 22 1.53 5.89 -8.46
CA GLY A 22 0.36 5.70 -7.61
C GLY A 22 0.75 5.53 -6.15
N LEU A 23 -0.17 5.01 -5.37
CA LEU A 23 0.05 4.55 -4.00
C LEU A 23 -0.04 3.03 -3.97
N MET A 24 0.54 2.41 -2.94
CA MET A 24 0.43 0.96 -2.71
C MET A 24 -1.03 0.55 -2.48
N TYR A 25 -1.38 -0.67 -2.85
CA TYR A 25 -2.61 -1.29 -2.37
C TYR A 25 -2.44 -1.81 -0.94
N ALA A 26 -3.54 -1.95 -0.22
CA ALA A 26 -3.56 -2.64 1.07
C ALA A 26 -2.96 -4.07 0.99
N SER A 27 -3.20 -4.77 -0.12
CA SER A 27 -2.63 -6.09 -0.39
C SER A 27 -1.12 -6.07 -0.55
N ASP A 28 -0.54 -5.03 -1.15
CA ASP A 28 0.91 -4.92 -1.31
C ASP A 28 1.60 -4.87 0.05
N TYR A 29 1.03 -4.09 0.98
CA TYR A 29 1.50 -4.04 2.36
C TYR A 29 1.39 -5.40 3.06
N GLY A 30 0.26 -6.11 2.85
CA GLY A 30 0.07 -7.44 3.42
C GLY A 30 1.10 -8.46 2.93
N PHE A 31 1.36 -8.48 1.63
CA PHE A 31 2.33 -9.39 1.02
C PHE A 31 3.80 -9.00 1.25
N ALA A 32 4.06 -7.80 1.72
CA ALA A 32 5.39 -7.37 2.13
C ALA A 32 5.88 -8.04 3.42
N ALA A 33 4.99 -8.62 4.22
CA ALA A 33 5.31 -9.41 5.40
C ALA A 33 5.78 -10.83 5.02
N ALA A 34 6.37 -11.53 5.97
CA ALA A 34 6.73 -12.94 5.80
C ALA A 34 5.50 -13.81 5.45
N PRO A 35 5.63 -14.86 4.63
CA PRO A 35 4.51 -15.73 4.23
C PRO A 35 3.69 -16.31 5.39
N SER A 36 4.31 -16.51 6.55
CA SER A 36 3.63 -16.96 7.77
C SER A 36 2.57 -15.98 8.29
N ALA A 37 2.67 -14.71 7.93
CA ALA A 37 1.70 -13.69 8.33
C ALA A 37 0.51 -13.55 7.35
N TRP A 38 0.56 -14.14 6.15
CA TRP A 38 -0.45 -13.93 5.11
C TRP A 38 -1.84 -14.46 5.46
N THR A 39 -1.96 -15.30 6.48
CA THR A 39 -3.24 -15.75 7.03
C THR A 39 -3.77 -14.87 8.16
N THR A 40 -2.97 -13.89 8.61
CA THR A 40 -3.37 -12.92 9.62
C THR A 40 -4.15 -11.78 8.96
N GLN A 41 -5.21 -11.32 9.61
CA GLN A 41 -5.94 -10.15 9.13
C GLN A 41 -5.04 -8.92 9.22
N LEU A 42 -5.08 -8.05 8.22
CA LEU A 42 -4.24 -6.85 8.15
C LEU A 42 -4.47 -5.86 9.31
N SER A 43 -5.62 -5.92 9.96
CA SER A 43 -5.93 -5.15 11.17
C SER A 43 -5.27 -5.68 12.45
N PHE A 44 -4.43 -6.73 12.34
CA PHE A 44 -3.65 -7.32 13.42
C PHE A 44 -2.18 -7.49 13.04
N TYR A 45 -1.69 -6.61 12.17
CA TYR A 45 -0.28 -6.58 11.74
C TYR A 45 0.62 -5.83 12.74
N ASN A 46 0.07 -5.37 13.85
CA ASN A 46 0.80 -4.75 14.97
C ASN A 46 1.67 -5.73 15.77
N ASP A 47 1.64 -7.02 15.48
CA ASP A 47 2.55 -7.99 16.07
C ASP A 47 4.01 -7.68 15.73
N ALA A 48 4.90 -7.73 16.74
CA ALA A 48 6.29 -7.34 16.58
C ALA A 48 7.07 -8.20 15.56
N ALA A 49 6.76 -9.50 15.47
CA ALA A 49 7.40 -10.38 14.50
C ALA A 49 6.93 -10.09 13.08
N ILE A 50 5.64 -9.79 12.89
CA ILE A 50 5.09 -9.39 11.60
C ILE A 50 5.71 -8.08 11.14
N ARG A 51 5.75 -7.06 12.00
CA ARG A 51 6.35 -5.75 11.68
C ARG A 51 7.82 -5.85 11.31
N SER A 52 8.60 -6.60 12.09
CA SER A 52 10.04 -6.74 11.84
C SER A 52 10.34 -7.47 10.52
N ALA A 53 9.43 -8.30 10.04
CA ALA A 53 9.54 -9.03 8.79
C ALA A 53 8.82 -8.34 7.61
N ASN A 54 8.11 -7.25 7.85
CA ASN A 54 7.41 -6.48 6.81
C ASN A 54 8.31 -5.35 6.31
N TRP A 55 8.91 -5.52 5.13
CA TRP A 55 9.83 -4.54 4.56
C TRP A 55 9.16 -3.20 4.18
N MET A 56 7.83 -3.16 4.13
CA MET A 56 7.08 -1.92 3.90
C MET A 56 6.70 -1.18 5.18
N TYR A 57 6.90 -1.76 6.37
CA TYR A 57 6.57 -1.08 7.62
C TYR A 57 7.58 0.02 7.96
N LEU A 58 7.10 1.26 8.14
CA LEU A 58 7.93 2.43 8.48
C LEU A 58 7.67 3.00 9.88
N GLY A 59 6.69 2.50 10.62
CA GLY A 59 6.32 3.05 11.93
C GLY A 59 5.64 4.42 11.88
N SER A 60 5.07 4.79 10.75
CA SER A 60 4.34 6.03 10.52
C SER A 60 3.02 5.78 9.81
N TYR A 61 2.11 6.75 9.89
CA TYR A 61 0.86 6.71 9.15
C TYR A 61 1.11 6.94 7.65
N GLU A 62 0.61 6.03 6.82
CA GLU A 62 0.79 6.08 5.36
C GLU A 62 -0.51 5.77 4.62
N TRP A 63 -0.79 6.53 3.58
CA TRP A 63 -1.91 6.29 2.68
C TRP A 63 -1.71 5.04 1.81
N THR A 64 -2.79 4.29 1.63
CA THR A 64 -2.91 3.33 0.52
C THR A 64 -3.85 3.88 -0.55
N ILE A 65 -3.90 3.23 -1.73
CA ILE A 65 -4.90 3.53 -2.75
C ILE A 65 -6.22 2.79 -2.52
N SER A 66 -6.25 1.88 -1.55
CA SER A 66 -7.42 1.05 -1.26
C SER A 66 -8.45 1.84 -0.46
N ARG A 67 -9.66 1.93 -1.00
CA ARG A 67 -10.79 2.59 -0.34
C ARG A 67 -11.68 1.57 0.35
N ARG A 68 -12.40 2.02 1.36
CA ARG A 68 -13.43 1.22 2.01
C ARG A 68 -14.68 1.15 1.12
N ALA A 69 -15.25 -0.05 0.95
CA ALA A 69 -16.33 -0.27 -0.01
C ALA A 69 -17.68 0.34 0.42
N ASP A 70 -17.93 0.41 1.72
CA ASP A 70 -19.20 0.83 2.31
C ASP A 70 -19.25 2.33 2.68
N TYR A 71 -18.10 3.01 2.69
CA TYR A 71 -18.00 4.44 3.01
C TYR A 71 -17.08 5.16 2.01
N ALA A 72 -17.66 6.00 1.17
CA ALA A 72 -16.96 6.68 0.08
C ALA A 72 -15.85 7.66 0.53
N TYR A 73 -15.89 8.11 1.77
CA TYR A 73 -14.93 9.07 2.34
C TYR A 73 -13.83 8.40 3.17
N LEU A 74 -13.85 7.06 3.31
CA LEU A 74 -12.85 6.30 4.05
C LEU A 74 -11.89 5.59 3.09
N VAL A 75 -10.60 5.72 3.39
CA VAL A 75 -9.49 5.10 2.69
C VAL A 75 -8.66 4.32 3.70
N PHE A 76 -8.13 3.17 3.29
CA PHE A 76 -7.23 2.41 4.14
C PHE A 76 -5.86 3.09 4.25
N ILE A 77 -5.34 3.08 5.46
CA ILE A 77 -4.00 3.54 5.80
C ILE A 77 -3.27 2.44 6.55
N VAL A 78 -1.95 2.44 6.49
CA VAL A 78 -1.11 1.75 7.47
C VAL A 78 -0.89 2.71 8.62
N ASP A 79 -1.18 2.31 9.84
CA ASP A 79 -0.94 3.14 11.00
C ASP A 79 0.49 2.98 11.56
N ASN A 80 0.83 3.75 12.56
CA ASN A 80 2.16 3.72 13.18
C ASN A 80 2.43 2.44 13.99
N THR A 81 1.43 1.61 14.24
CA THR A 81 1.57 0.31 14.88
C THR A 81 1.73 -0.83 13.87
N GLY A 82 1.52 -0.56 12.59
CA GLY A 82 1.59 -1.54 11.50
C GLY A 82 0.26 -2.15 11.11
N ASP A 83 -0.83 -1.78 11.76
CA ASP A 83 -2.17 -2.23 11.40
C ASP A 83 -2.68 -1.50 10.15
N LEU A 84 -3.47 -2.21 9.36
CA LEU A 84 -4.24 -1.60 8.29
C LEU A 84 -5.61 -1.19 8.86
N VAL A 85 -5.84 0.11 8.92
CA VAL A 85 -7.08 0.71 9.42
C VAL A 85 -7.66 1.68 8.39
N ASP A 86 -8.92 2.06 8.53
CA ASP A 86 -9.53 3.06 7.66
C ASP A 86 -9.54 4.44 8.32
N ASN A 87 -9.36 5.47 7.50
CA ASN A 87 -9.44 6.85 7.97
C ASN A 87 -9.99 7.79 6.89
N ARG A 88 -10.34 9.01 7.30
CA ARG A 88 -10.95 10.00 6.40
C ARG A 88 -9.94 10.48 5.38
N ALA A 89 -10.33 10.49 4.10
CA ALA A 89 -9.47 10.95 3.01
C ALA A 89 -9.01 12.41 3.11
N GLY A 90 -9.60 13.20 4.02
CA GLY A 90 -9.19 14.59 4.29
C GLY A 90 -8.07 14.75 5.32
N ASP A 91 -7.64 13.67 5.96
CA ASP A 91 -6.57 13.73 6.97
C ASP A 91 -5.18 13.78 6.29
N ALA A 92 -4.18 14.28 7.01
CA ALA A 92 -2.82 14.43 6.48
C ALA A 92 -1.92 13.29 6.99
N TYR A 93 -1.54 12.38 6.10
CA TYR A 93 -0.64 11.26 6.37
C TYR A 93 0.46 11.15 5.33
N GLY A 94 1.44 10.29 5.57
CA GLY A 94 2.54 10.04 4.67
C GLY A 94 2.08 9.46 3.32
N VAL A 95 2.82 9.77 2.29
CA VAL A 95 2.62 9.26 0.92
C VAL A 95 3.87 8.50 0.51
N ARG A 96 3.71 7.22 0.20
CA ARG A 96 4.76 6.41 -0.43
C ARG A 96 4.40 6.20 -1.90
N PRO A 97 5.10 6.88 -2.81
CA PRO A 97 4.88 6.68 -4.24
C PRO A 97 5.29 5.26 -4.66
N VAL A 98 4.46 4.61 -5.47
CA VAL A 98 4.78 3.32 -6.11
C VAL A 98 4.63 3.44 -7.62
N PHE A 99 5.44 2.68 -8.36
CA PHE A 99 5.41 2.64 -9.81
C PHE A 99 5.88 1.28 -10.31
N TYR A 100 5.51 0.95 -11.52
CA TYR A 100 5.98 -0.25 -12.21
C TYR A 100 7.10 0.12 -13.17
N LEU A 101 8.14 -0.69 -13.17
CA LEU A 101 9.21 -0.56 -14.15
C LEU A 101 8.75 -1.12 -15.50
N SER A 102 9.23 -0.52 -16.58
CA SER A 102 9.08 -1.07 -17.93
C SER A 102 9.79 -2.42 -18.02
N SER A 103 9.28 -3.33 -18.85
CA SER A 103 9.92 -4.61 -19.13
C SER A 103 11.32 -4.49 -19.78
N SER A 104 11.66 -3.30 -20.27
CA SER A 104 13.00 -3.00 -20.81
C SER A 104 14.03 -2.65 -19.74
N VAL A 105 13.60 -2.41 -18.49
CA VAL A 105 14.52 -2.10 -17.39
C VAL A 105 15.06 -3.39 -16.82
N ASN A 106 16.39 -3.45 -16.67
CA ASN A 106 17.06 -4.62 -16.13
C ASN A 106 17.72 -4.30 -14.79
N TYR A 107 17.77 -5.29 -13.92
CA TYR A 107 18.59 -5.25 -12.71
C TYR A 107 20.06 -5.18 -13.10
N ALA A 108 20.80 -4.23 -12.55
CA ALA A 108 22.24 -4.12 -12.75
C ALA A 108 23.01 -4.59 -11.51
N SER A 109 22.67 -4.11 -10.33
CA SER A 109 23.33 -4.45 -9.07
C SER A 109 22.53 -4.00 -7.86
N GLY A 110 23.02 -4.34 -6.67
CA GLY A 110 22.49 -3.90 -5.37
C GLY A 110 21.61 -4.93 -4.68
N SER A 111 21.61 -4.92 -3.36
CA SER A 111 20.81 -5.82 -2.52
C SER A 111 19.43 -5.24 -2.15
N GLY A 112 19.19 -3.96 -2.42
CA GLY A 112 17.98 -3.24 -2.00
C GLY A 112 18.05 -2.69 -0.58
N SER A 113 19.20 -2.78 0.09
CA SER A 113 19.39 -2.16 1.39
C SER A 113 19.65 -0.64 1.28
N ALA A 114 19.51 0.09 2.40
CA ALA A 114 19.78 1.53 2.42
C ALA A 114 21.24 1.89 2.04
N THR A 115 22.18 0.98 2.26
CA THR A 115 23.61 1.15 1.96
C THR A 115 24.04 0.53 0.63
N ASP A 116 23.16 -0.27 0.02
CA ASP A 116 23.40 -0.93 -1.26
C ASP A 116 22.08 -0.97 -2.06
N PRO A 117 21.62 0.18 -2.56
CA PRO A 117 20.35 0.29 -3.27
C PRO A 117 20.36 -0.48 -4.60
N ILE A 118 19.19 -0.91 -5.04
CA ILE A 118 19.04 -1.51 -6.38
C ILE A 118 19.39 -0.48 -7.44
N SER A 119 20.32 -0.83 -8.31
CA SER A 119 20.65 -0.11 -9.54
C SER A 119 19.99 -0.79 -10.73
N ILE A 120 19.50 0.00 -11.66
CA ILE A 120 18.83 -0.46 -12.87
C ILE A 120 19.45 0.22 -14.10
N ASN A 121 19.34 -0.41 -15.25
CA ASN A 121 19.83 0.10 -16.55
C ASN A 121 18.80 -0.17 -17.67
#